data_f4dac094d3f3ce2cc5eeba8a0fde305d
#
_entry.id   f4dac094d3f3ce2cc5eeba8a0fde305d
#
_cell.length_a   1.000
_cell.length_b   1.000
_cell.length_c   1.000
_cell.angle_alpha   90.00
_cell.angle_beta   90.00
_cell.angle_gamma   90.00
#
_symmetry.space_group_name_H-M   'P 1'
#
loop_
_entity.id
_entity.type
_entity.pdbx_description
1 polymer ?
#
loop_
_entity_poly.entity_id
_entity_poly.type
_entity_poly.pdbx_seq_one_letter_code
_entity_poly.pdbx_strand_id
1 'polypeptide(L)'
;MDARDSTNSSVTIYDDEVFQMACEQFRVIADYLSIDKSDREWATYPKRAVAVTLPVHMDDGSTKAFQGYRVQHHIALGPTKGGTRFAPSLSMGETAALAMWMSWKCALAQLPYGGAKGGVAIDPTRLSRNELEAVSRRYMQEMIPFVGPHTDIMGPDMGTNEQIMAWFMDTYSVYMGYAVNEIVPANQSPSVGPKAGAKQPVAALFT
;
A
#
# COMPACT_ATOMS: atom_id res chain seq x y z
N MET A 1 4.38 -20.36 45.03
CA MET A 1 3.31 -20.40 44.03
C MET A 1 3.63 -19.30 43.04
N ASP A 2 4.54 -19.62 42.09
CA ASP A 2 5.11 -18.66 41.15
C ASP A 2 4.06 -18.31 40.08
N ALA A 3 3.64 -17.06 40.09
CA ALA A 3 2.92 -16.47 38.97
C ALA A 3 3.92 -16.33 37.81
N ARG A 4 3.81 -17.22 36.83
CA ARG A 4 4.55 -17.11 35.58
C ARG A 4 4.09 -15.84 34.90
N ASP A 5 5.01 -14.91 34.83
CA ASP A 5 4.95 -13.74 33.96
C ASP A 5 4.90 -14.23 32.51
N SER A 6 3.69 -14.41 31.99
CA SER A 6 3.48 -14.60 30.57
C SER A 6 3.66 -13.23 29.91
N THR A 7 4.90 -12.89 29.63
CA THR A 7 5.21 -11.81 28.69
C THR A 7 4.57 -12.17 27.35
N ASN A 8 3.34 -11.73 27.19
CA ASN A 8 2.67 -11.69 25.90
C ASN A 8 3.42 -10.63 25.09
N SER A 9 4.53 -11.02 24.46
CA SER A 9 5.21 -10.18 23.49
C SER A 9 4.26 -10.06 22.31
N SER A 10 3.43 -9.03 22.31
CA SER A 10 2.68 -8.65 21.13
C SER A 10 3.70 -8.33 20.04
N VAL A 11 3.88 -9.25 19.09
CA VAL A 11 4.69 -9.00 17.90
C VAL A 11 4.09 -7.78 17.19
N THR A 12 4.80 -6.69 17.24
CA THR A 12 4.37 -5.45 16.59
C THR A 12 4.81 -5.47 15.12
N ILE A 13 4.20 -4.63 14.29
CA ILE A 13 4.66 -4.44 12.89
C ILE A 13 6.14 -4.02 12.83
N TYR A 14 6.67 -3.51 13.92
CA TYR A 14 8.02 -3.00 14.06
C TYR A 14 9.06 -4.08 14.35
N ASP A 15 8.63 -5.30 14.70
CA ASP A 15 9.51 -6.45 14.93
C ASP A 15 9.81 -7.24 13.64
N ASP A 16 9.24 -6.84 12.51
CA ASP A 16 9.47 -7.45 11.20
C ASP A 16 10.89 -7.15 10.70
N GLU A 17 11.60 -8.18 10.23
CA GLU A 17 13.01 -8.06 9.81
C GLU A 17 13.20 -7.05 8.67
N VAL A 18 12.26 -6.99 7.72
CA VAL A 18 12.33 -6.06 6.58
C VAL A 18 12.11 -4.62 7.05
N PHE A 19 11.21 -4.41 8.02
CA PHE A 19 11.01 -3.10 8.62
C PHE A 19 12.24 -2.65 9.39
N GLN A 20 12.83 -3.55 10.20
CA GLN A 20 14.07 -3.26 10.94
C GLN A 20 15.24 -2.93 10.01
N MET A 21 15.38 -3.64 8.90
CA MET A 21 16.38 -3.32 7.88
C MET A 21 16.17 -1.92 7.28
N ALA A 22 14.93 -1.53 6.98
CA ALA A 22 14.63 -0.18 6.49
C ALA A 22 14.97 0.90 7.53
N CYS A 23 14.65 0.65 8.80
CA CYS A 23 15.01 1.54 9.91
C CYS A 23 16.53 1.71 10.04
N GLU A 24 17.29 0.63 9.91
CA GLU A 24 18.75 0.68 9.98
C GLU A 24 19.36 1.47 8.81
N GLN A 25 18.84 1.29 7.60
CA GLN A 25 19.25 2.09 6.44
C GLN A 25 19.02 3.58 6.69
N PHE A 26 17.87 3.93 7.25
CA PHE A 26 17.58 5.33 7.62
C PHE A 26 18.51 5.83 8.71
N ARG A 27 18.78 5.04 9.75
CA ARG A 27 19.66 5.41 10.86
C ARG A 27 21.04 5.79 10.37
N VAL A 28 21.65 4.99 9.48
CA VAL A 28 22.98 5.27 8.91
C VAL A 28 23.01 6.63 8.20
N ILE A 29 21.98 6.93 7.41
CA ILE A 29 21.89 8.20 6.67
C ILE A 29 21.63 9.36 7.66
N ALA A 30 20.77 9.15 8.65
CA ALA A 30 20.44 10.15 9.66
C ALA A 30 21.65 10.52 10.53
N ASP A 31 22.52 9.55 10.84
CA ASP A 31 23.79 9.78 11.53
C ASP A 31 24.74 10.62 10.68
N TYR A 32 24.89 10.26 9.39
CA TYR A 32 25.74 11.02 8.45
C TYR A 32 25.27 12.47 8.28
N LEU A 33 23.97 12.70 8.22
CA LEU A 33 23.36 14.02 8.06
C LEU A 33 23.18 14.77 9.39
N SER A 34 23.53 14.17 10.52
CA SER A 34 23.33 14.73 11.88
C SER A 34 21.89 15.15 12.14
N ILE A 35 20.91 14.35 11.69
CA ILE A 35 19.49 14.62 11.93
C ILE A 35 19.17 14.48 13.42
N ASP A 36 18.40 15.41 13.98
CA ASP A 36 18.00 15.40 15.37
C ASP A 36 17.14 14.17 15.72
N LYS A 37 17.24 13.72 16.99
CA LYS A 37 16.54 12.51 17.44
C LYS A 37 15.02 12.58 17.25
N SER A 38 14.41 13.73 17.52
CA SER A 38 12.96 13.94 17.34
C SER A 38 12.52 13.78 15.88
N ASP A 39 13.33 14.30 14.95
CA ASP A 39 13.04 14.21 13.51
C ASP A 39 13.23 12.79 13.01
N ARG A 40 14.19 12.03 13.58
CA ARG A 40 14.38 10.60 13.26
C ARG A 40 13.18 9.76 13.67
N GLU A 41 12.67 9.95 14.88
CA GLU A 41 11.47 9.26 15.36
C GLU A 41 10.27 9.53 14.44
N TRP A 42 10.07 10.79 14.09
CA TRP A 42 8.99 11.20 13.20
C TRP A 42 9.14 10.63 11.78
N ALA A 43 10.37 10.58 11.24
CA ALA A 43 10.65 10.09 9.89
C ALA A 43 10.69 8.55 9.78
N THR A 44 10.77 7.83 10.89
CA THR A 44 10.87 6.37 10.90
C THR A 44 9.50 5.69 10.89
N TYR A 45 8.58 6.17 11.73
CA TYR A 45 7.32 5.45 11.97
C TYR A 45 6.20 5.89 11.02
N PRO A 46 5.45 4.94 10.44
CA PRO A 46 4.35 5.29 9.56
C PRO A 46 3.23 5.99 10.32
N LYS A 47 2.60 6.95 9.66
CA LYS A 47 1.47 7.70 10.21
C LYS A 47 0.24 6.82 10.42
N ARG A 48 0.03 5.83 9.57
CA ARG A 48 -1.13 4.93 9.65
C ARG A 48 -0.79 3.57 9.06
N ALA A 49 -1.20 2.52 9.75
CA ALA A 49 -1.19 1.16 9.28
C ALA A 49 -2.58 0.56 9.48
N VAL A 50 -3.11 -0.06 8.43
CA VAL A 50 -4.45 -0.67 8.39
C VAL A 50 -4.29 -2.13 8.02
N ALA A 51 -4.88 -3.02 8.82
CA ALA A 51 -5.03 -4.44 8.53
C ALA A 51 -6.51 -4.76 8.38
N VAL A 52 -6.86 -5.53 7.36
CA VAL A 52 -8.24 -5.93 7.09
C VAL A 52 -8.32 -7.42 6.79
N THR A 53 -9.45 -8.02 7.14
CA THR A 53 -9.77 -9.40 6.74
C THR A 53 -10.77 -9.35 5.60
N LEU A 54 -10.49 -10.09 4.53
CA LEU A 54 -11.23 -10.11 3.29
C LEU A 54 -11.93 -11.46 3.12
N PRO A 55 -13.16 -11.66 3.60
CA PRO A 55 -13.93 -12.85 3.29
C PRO A 55 -14.39 -12.79 1.82
N VAL A 56 -14.07 -13.84 1.07
CA VAL A 56 -14.38 -13.97 -0.36
C VAL A 56 -14.98 -15.34 -0.64
N HIS A 57 -16.07 -15.36 -1.41
CA HIS A 57 -16.66 -16.59 -1.92
C HIS A 57 -15.81 -17.10 -3.09
N MET A 58 -15.41 -18.36 -3.01
CA MET A 58 -14.58 -19.03 -4.00
C MET A 58 -15.46 -19.77 -5.02
N ASP A 59 -14.89 -20.11 -6.17
CA ASP A 59 -15.59 -20.82 -7.25
C ASP A 59 -16.07 -22.21 -6.84
N ASP A 60 -15.44 -22.82 -5.82
CA ASP A 60 -15.84 -24.09 -5.25
C ASP A 60 -17.01 -23.99 -4.23
N GLY A 61 -17.56 -22.79 -4.05
CA GLY A 61 -18.65 -22.49 -3.11
C GLY A 61 -18.19 -22.29 -1.66
N SER A 62 -16.91 -22.45 -1.37
CA SER A 62 -16.34 -22.15 -0.04
C SER A 62 -16.17 -20.64 0.18
N THR A 63 -15.96 -20.24 1.42
CA THR A 63 -15.54 -18.89 1.77
C THR A 63 -14.15 -18.93 2.35
N LYS A 64 -13.22 -18.16 1.77
CA LYS A 64 -11.86 -17.97 2.30
C LYS A 64 -11.66 -16.54 2.78
N ALA A 65 -10.94 -16.40 3.89
CA ALA A 65 -10.56 -15.10 4.45
C ALA A 65 -9.09 -14.81 4.15
N PHE A 66 -8.84 -13.70 3.46
CA PHE A 66 -7.49 -13.24 3.15
C PHE A 66 -7.12 -12.04 4.01
N GLN A 67 -5.83 -11.81 4.21
CA GLN A 67 -5.33 -10.65 4.94
C GLN A 67 -4.90 -9.56 3.96
N GLY A 68 -5.42 -8.36 4.17
CA GLY A 68 -5.06 -7.17 3.40
C GLY A 68 -4.41 -6.10 4.29
N TYR A 69 -3.48 -5.34 3.72
CA TYR A 69 -2.74 -4.31 4.42
C TYR A 69 -2.67 -3.02 3.60
N ARG A 70 -2.68 -1.86 4.28
CA ARG A 70 -2.33 -0.56 3.71
C ARG A 70 -1.57 0.26 4.74
N VAL A 71 -0.39 0.74 4.38
CA VAL A 71 0.43 1.61 5.22
C VAL A 71 0.65 2.93 4.51
N GLN A 72 0.38 4.03 5.23
CA GLN A 72 0.65 5.40 4.82
C GLN A 72 1.78 5.91 5.70
N HIS A 73 2.96 6.10 5.12
CA HIS A 73 4.14 6.46 5.88
C HIS A 73 4.12 7.94 6.26
N HIS A 74 4.18 8.86 5.29
CA HIS A 74 4.15 10.29 5.54
C HIS A 74 3.27 11.04 4.54
N ILE A 75 2.63 12.13 5.02
CA ILE A 75 1.79 13.02 4.22
C ILE A 75 2.34 14.46 4.18
N ALA A 76 3.57 14.69 4.67
CA ALA A 76 4.15 16.04 4.75
C ALA A 76 4.35 16.71 3.38
N LEU A 77 4.64 15.92 2.35
CA LEU A 77 4.83 16.42 0.98
C LEU A 77 3.55 16.43 0.14
N GLY A 78 2.47 15.85 0.64
CA GLY A 78 1.20 15.74 -0.09
C GLY A 78 0.50 14.41 0.17
N PRO A 79 -0.49 14.03 -0.66
CA PRO A 79 -1.16 12.72 -0.54
C PRO A 79 -0.14 11.60 -0.67
N THR A 80 -0.41 10.48 0.00
CA THR A 80 0.46 9.31 -0.14
C THR A 80 0.25 8.66 -1.51
N LYS A 81 1.33 8.05 -2.03
CA LYS A 81 1.28 7.25 -3.26
C LYS A 81 2.10 5.98 -3.07
N GLY A 82 1.57 4.86 -3.53
CA GLY A 82 2.29 3.59 -3.49
C GLY A 82 1.57 2.43 -4.14
N GLY A 83 2.36 1.41 -4.47
CA GLY A 83 1.87 0.20 -5.12
C GLY A 83 1.03 -0.68 -4.20
N THR A 84 0.25 -1.55 -4.81
CA THR A 84 -0.53 -2.60 -4.17
C THR A 84 0.02 -3.95 -4.62
N ARG A 85 0.59 -4.71 -3.69
CA ARG A 85 1.26 -5.99 -3.95
C ARG A 85 0.35 -7.17 -3.62
N PHE A 86 0.28 -8.16 -4.50
CA PHE A 86 -0.31 -9.46 -4.18
C PHE A 86 0.80 -10.50 -4.10
N ALA A 87 1.11 -10.93 -2.88
CA ALA A 87 2.16 -11.94 -2.63
C ALA A 87 1.81 -12.76 -1.39
N PRO A 88 2.03 -14.10 -1.41
CA PRO A 88 1.63 -14.96 -0.29
C PRO A 88 2.39 -14.68 1.00
N SER A 89 3.60 -14.14 0.92
CA SER A 89 4.45 -13.80 2.06
C SER A 89 4.25 -12.37 2.58
N LEU A 90 3.36 -11.58 1.98
CA LEU A 90 3.20 -10.18 2.36
C LEU A 90 2.81 -10.04 3.83
N SER A 91 3.62 -9.32 4.59
CA SER A 91 3.37 -8.97 5.99
C SER A 91 3.04 -7.47 6.15
N MET A 92 2.51 -7.12 7.32
CA MET A 92 2.32 -5.71 7.68
C MET A 92 3.67 -4.98 7.80
N GLY A 93 4.70 -5.63 8.35
CA GLY A 93 6.02 -5.06 8.51
C GLY A 93 6.71 -4.83 7.17
N GLU A 94 6.69 -5.80 6.25
CA GLU A 94 7.16 -5.61 4.87
C GLU A 94 6.43 -4.44 4.20
N THR A 95 5.11 -4.36 4.38
CA THR A 95 4.31 -3.27 3.84
C THR A 95 4.75 -1.91 4.40
N ALA A 96 5.07 -1.83 5.70
CA ALA A 96 5.56 -0.61 6.34
C ALA A 96 6.95 -0.19 5.81
N ALA A 97 7.87 -1.13 5.65
CA ALA A 97 9.18 -0.89 5.05
C ALA A 97 9.06 -0.32 3.62
N LEU A 98 8.24 -0.95 2.81
CA LEU A 98 8.01 -0.53 1.43
C LEU A 98 7.35 0.86 1.35
N ALA A 99 6.44 1.19 2.28
CA ALA A 99 5.85 2.53 2.38
C ALA A 99 6.88 3.60 2.76
N MET A 100 7.82 3.28 3.67
CA MET A 100 8.95 4.14 4.03
C MET A 100 9.83 4.41 2.81
N TRP A 101 10.23 3.37 2.07
CA TRP A 101 11.03 3.53 0.84
C TRP A 101 10.30 4.34 -0.23
N MET A 102 8.97 4.25 -0.33
CA MET A 102 8.20 5.10 -1.22
C MET A 102 8.27 6.57 -0.83
N SER A 103 8.25 6.92 0.47
CA SER A 103 8.46 8.30 0.94
C SER A 103 9.83 8.83 0.50
N TRP A 104 10.89 8.04 0.67
CA TRP A 104 12.23 8.44 0.27
C TRP A 104 12.35 8.60 -1.25
N LYS A 105 11.78 7.70 -2.03
CA LYS A 105 11.74 7.81 -3.51
C LYS A 105 11.04 9.09 -3.95
N CYS A 106 9.89 9.42 -3.37
CA CYS A 106 9.17 10.65 -3.71
C CYS A 106 9.98 11.88 -3.33
N ALA A 107 10.58 11.90 -2.15
CA ALA A 107 11.42 13.01 -1.69
C ALA A 107 12.66 13.21 -2.59
N LEU A 108 13.39 12.14 -2.91
CA LEU A 108 14.55 12.20 -3.81
C LEU A 108 14.20 12.69 -5.21
N ALA A 109 13.03 12.31 -5.71
CA ALA A 109 12.54 12.74 -7.03
C ALA A 109 11.83 14.12 -6.96
N GLN A 110 11.79 14.77 -5.79
CA GLN A 110 11.13 16.06 -5.56
C GLN A 110 9.64 16.04 -5.98
N LEU A 111 8.98 14.91 -5.77
CA LEU A 111 7.55 14.76 -6.06
C LEU A 111 6.71 15.21 -4.86
N PRO A 112 5.56 15.86 -5.09
CA PRO A 112 4.67 16.35 -4.04
C PRO A 112 3.79 15.21 -3.48
N TYR A 113 4.41 14.08 -3.10
CA TYR A 113 3.73 12.91 -2.58
C TYR A 113 4.44 12.36 -1.34
N GLY A 114 3.65 11.87 -0.40
CA GLY A 114 4.11 10.96 0.63
C GLY A 114 4.22 9.52 0.12
N GLY A 115 4.72 8.61 0.95
CA GLY A 115 4.83 7.21 0.62
C GLY A 115 3.70 6.38 1.20
N ALA A 116 3.19 5.44 0.41
CA ALA A 116 2.31 4.38 0.85
C ALA A 116 2.69 3.05 0.24
N LYS A 117 2.19 1.99 0.81
CA LYS A 117 2.23 0.63 0.29
C LYS A 117 1.04 -0.14 0.80
N GLY A 118 0.60 -1.13 0.03
CA GLY A 118 -0.46 -2.03 0.46
C GLY A 118 -0.44 -3.32 -0.31
N GLY A 119 -1.43 -4.16 -0.04
CA GLY A 119 -1.61 -5.40 -0.76
C GLY A 119 -2.40 -6.45 0.00
N VAL A 120 -2.42 -7.64 -0.57
CA VAL A 120 -3.11 -8.81 -0.01
C VAL A 120 -2.14 -9.99 0.03
N ALA A 121 -2.15 -10.72 1.13
CA ALA A 121 -1.34 -11.92 1.33
C ALA A 121 -1.95 -13.10 0.56
N ILE A 122 -1.77 -13.12 -0.77
CA ILE A 122 -2.28 -14.14 -1.69
C ILE A 122 -1.27 -14.46 -2.80
N ASP A 123 -1.39 -15.65 -3.37
CA ASP A 123 -0.78 -15.99 -4.64
C ASP A 123 -1.81 -15.78 -5.76
N PRO A 124 -1.70 -14.70 -6.56
CA PRO A 124 -2.69 -14.39 -7.59
C PRO A 124 -2.72 -15.43 -8.71
N THR A 125 -1.66 -16.23 -8.88
CA THR A 125 -1.59 -17.26 -9.93
C THR A 125 -2.42 -18.49 -9.62
N ARG A 126 -2.81 -18.65 -8.33
CA ARG A 126 -3.64 -19.76 -7.85
C ARG A 126 -5.13 -19.46 -7.81
N LEU A 127 -5.52 -18.25 -8.18
CA LEU A 127 -6.90 -17.83 -8.21
C LEU A 127 -7.44 -17.79 -9.63
N SER A 128 -8.70 -18.14 -9.80
CA SER A 128 -9.39 -17.88 -11.04
C SER A 128 -9.53 -16.36 -11.27
N ARG A 129 -9.88 -15.98 -12.49
CA ARG A 129 -10.14 -14.56 -12.80
C ARG A 129 -11.26 -13.99 -11.92
N ASN A 130 -12.33 -14.77 -11.68
CA ASN A 130 -13.47 -14.31 -10.87
C ASN A 130 -13.08 -14.17 -9.41
N GLU A 131 -12.34 -15.12 -8.87
CA GLU A 131 -11.83 -15.06 -7.50
C GLU A 131 -10.85 -13.89 -7.31
N LEU A 132 -9.96 -13.65 -8.27
CA LEU A 132 -9.02 -12.54 -8.23
C LEU A 132 -9.76 -11.19 -8.30
N GLU A 133 -10.81 -11.09 -9.13
CA GLU A 133 -11.67 -9.91 -9.17
C GLU A 133 -12.39 -9.70 -7.83
N ALA A 134 -12.96 -10.77 -7.26
CA ALA A 134 -13.67 -10.70 -5.98
C ALA A 134 -12.75 -10.26 -4.84
N VAL A 135 -11.52 -10.80 -4.74
CA VAL A 135 -10.50 -10.37 -3.77
C VAL A 135 -10.14 -8.90 -3.98
N SER A 136 -9.89 -8.50 -5.23
CA SER A 136 -9.49 -7.13 -5.57
C SER A 136 -10.56 -6.13 -5.18
N ARG A 137 -11.81 -6.38 -5.56
CA ARG A 137 -12.94 -5.52 -5.21
C ARG A 137 -13.19 -5.47 -3.71
N ARG A 138 -13.09 -6.62 -3.01
CA ARG A 138 -13.24 -6.67 -1.57
C ARG A 138 -12.14 -5.88 -0.87
N TYR A 139 -10.88 -6.01 -1.30
CA TYR A 139 -9.80 -5.20 -0.76
C TYR A 139 -10.05 -3.71 -0.97
N MET A 140 -10.47 -3.30 -2.16
CA MET A 140 -10.77 -1.89 -2.43
C MET A 140 -11.91 -1.36 -1.54
N GLN A 141 -12.99 -2.13 -1.33
CA GLN A 141 -14.09 -1.75 -0.45
C GLN A 141 -13.62 -1.43 0.97
N GLU A 142 -12.70 -2.24 1.51
CA GLU A 142 -12.14 -1.99 2.85
C GLU A 142 -11.18 -0.78 2.87
N MET A 143 -10.57 -0.46 1.74
CA MET A 143 -9.63 0.67 1.63
C MET A 143 -10.31 2.02 1.40
N ILE A 144 -11.55 2.07 0.89
CA ILE A 144 -12.27 3.31 0.56
C ILE A 144 -12.17 4.40 1.64
N PRO A 145 -12.29 4.12 2.95
CA PRO A 145 -12.20 5.15 3.99
C PRO A 145 -10.80 5.79 4.11
N PHE A 146 -9.79 5.18 3.54
CA PHE A 146 -8.38 5.56 3.75
C PHE A 146 -7.70 6.08 2.48
N VAL A 147 -8.26 5.81 1.30
CA VAL A 147 -7.69 6.13 0.00
C VAL A 147 -8.51 7.18 -0.74
N GLY A 148 -7.90 7.83 -1.69
CA GLY A 148 -8.58 8.86 -2.49
C GLY A 148 -7.58 9.70 -3.29
N PRO A 149 -8.04 10.45 -4.30
CA PRO A 149 -7.17 11.26 -5.16
C PRO A 149 -6.31 12.28 -4.40
N HIS A 150 -6.82 12.77 -3.26
CA HIS A 150 -6.16 13.77 -2.41
C HIS A 150 -5.64 13.20 -1.08
N THR A 151 -5.76 11.89 -0.87
CA THR A 151 -5.38 11.23 0.38
C THR A 151 -4.29 10.20 0.16
N ASP A 152 -4.57 9.21 -0.70
CA ASP A 152 -3.68 8.07 -0.96
C ASP A 152 -4.00 7.46 -2.32
N ILE A 153 -3.06 7.53 -3.25
CA ILE A 153 -3.21 7.07 -4.64
C ILE A 153 -2.59 5.67 -4.76
N MET A 154 -3.39 4.73 -5.24
CA MET A 154 -2.98 3.33 -5.37
C MET A 154 -2.38 3.07 -6.75
N GLY A 155 -1.24 2.39 -6.80
CA GLY A 155 -0.62 1.94 -8.05
C GLY A 155 -0.47 0.43 -8.09
N PRO A 156 -0.06 -0.15 -9.22
CA PRO A 156 0.29 -1.56 -9.29
C PRO A 156 1.66 -1.83 -8.67
N ASP A 157 1.89 -3.09 -8.36
CA ASP A 157 3.17 -3.64 -7.91
C ASP A 157 3.22 -5.14 -8.28
N MET A 158 4.14 -5.88 -7.70
CA MET A 158 4.24 -7.32 -7.90
C MET A 158 2.90 -8.03 -7.64
N GLY A 159 2.51 -8.91 -8.56
CA GLY A 159 1.26 -9.66 -8.47
C GLY A 159 -0.01 -8.88 -8.82
N THR A 160 0.11 -7.59 -9.19
CA THR A 160 -1.01 -6.78 -9.68
C THR A 160 -0.73 -6.20 -11.07
N ASN A 161 -1.78 -5.80 -11.76
CA ASN A 161 -1.72 -5.31 -13.13
C ASN A 161 -2.81 -4.27 -13.43
N GLU A 162 -2.89 -3.81 -14.66
CA GLU A 162 -3.87 -2.82 -15.12
C GLU A 162 -5.32 -3.28 -14.92
N GLN A 163 -5.60 -4.57 -15.06
CA GLN A 163 -6.95 -5.10 -14.84
C GLN A 163 -7.38 -4.98 -13.37
N ILE A 164 -6.47 -5.26 -12.43
CA ILE A 164 -6.73 -5.10 -11.00
C ILE A 164 -6.92 -3.62 -10.65
N MET A 165 -6.13 -2.74 -11.25
CA MET A 165 -6.30 -1.29 -11.09
C MET A 165 -7.64 -0.81 -11.65
N ALA A 166 -8.11 -1.39 -12.76
CA ALA A 166 -9.44 -1.11 -13.28
C ALA A 166 -10.56 -1.53 -12.31
N TRP A 167 -10.44 -2.69 -11.68
CA TRP A 167 -11.40 -3.13 -10.67
C TRP A 167 -11.38 -2.23 -9.42
N PHE A 168 -10.22 -1.75 -9.02
CA PHE A 168 -10.11 -0.78 -7.91
C PHE A 168 -10.81 0.54 -8.26
N MET A 169 -10.53 1.10 -9.44
CA MET A 169 -11.13 2.34 -9.91
C MET A 169 -12.66 2.23 -10.02
N ASP A 170 -13.13 1.15 -10.62
CA ASP A 170 -14.56 0.87 -10.76
C ASP A 170 -15.26 0.75 -9.41
N THR A 171 -14.69 -0.04 -8.49
CA THR A 171 -15.23 -0.24 -7.14
C THR A 171 -15.30 1.07 -6.35
N TYR A 172 -14.26 1.89 -6.42
CA TYR A 172 -14.23 3.20 -5.77
C TYR A 172 -15.26 4.15 -6.38
N SER A 173 -15.34 4.20 -7.71
CA SER A 173 -16.27 5.07 -8.44
C SER A 173 -17.73 4.72 -8.16
N VAL A 174 -18.06 3.42 -8.09
CA VAL A 174 -19.40 2.95 -7.69
C VAL A 174 -19.78 3.44 -6.28
N TYR A 175 -18.85 3.35 -5.34
CA TYR A 175 -19.06 3.84 -3.99
C TYR A 175 -19.27 5.36 -3.94
N MET A 176 -18.49 6.13 -4.70
CA MET A 176 -18.59 7.58 -4.76
C MET A 176 -19.80 8.09 -5.53
N GLY A 177 -20.42 7.24 -6.35
CA GLY A 177 -21.58 7.60 -7.18
C GLY A 177 -21.22 8.39 -8.46
N TYR A 178 -19.93 8.56 -8.74
CA TYR A 178 -19.42 9.19 -9.97
C TYR A 178 -18.02 8.64 -10.32
N ALA A 179 -17.58 8.82 -11.57
CA ALA A 179 -16.30 8.31 -12.02
C ALA A 179 -15.13 9.08 -11.36
N VAL A 180 -14.22 8.35 -10.71
CA VAL A 180 -13.00 8.86 -10.08
C VAL A 180 -11.80 8.13 -10.67
N ASN A 181 -11.19 8.72 -11.68
CA ASN A 181 -10.07 8.10 -12.40
C ASN A 181 -8.73 8.29 -11.68
N GLU A 182 -8.63 9.31 -10.83
CA GLU A 182 -7.39 9.71 -10.15
C GLU A 182 -7.02 8.83 -8.96
N ILE A 183 -7.86 7.86 -8.60
CA ILE A 183 -7.56 6.88 -7.54
C ILE A 183 -6.42 5.93 -7.93
N VAL A 184 -6.18 5.78 -9.24
CA VAL A 184 -5.05 5.05 -9.83
C VAL A 184 -4.30 5.96 -10.81
N PRO A 185 -3.02 5.69 -11.14
CA PRO A 185 -2.28 6.46 -12.13
C PRO A 185 -2.99 6.50 -13.49
N ALA A 186 -3.00 7.68 -14.12
CA ALA A 186 -3.74 7.92 -15.37
C ALA A 186 -3.36 6.98 -16.53
N ASN A 187 -2.11 6.52 -16.59
CA ASN A 187 -1.63 5.56 -17.59
C ASN A 187 -2.15 4.13 -17.39
N GLN A 188 -2.86 3.89 -16.28
CA GLN A 188 -3.41 2.57 -15.91
C GLN A 188 -4.92 2.61 -15.76
N SER A 189 -5.53 3.72 -16.11
CA SER A 189 -6.98 3.87 -16.17
C SER A 189 -7.47 3.39 -17.53
N PRO A 190 -8.29 2.34 -17.62
CA PRO A 190 -8.71 1.76 -18.91
C PRO A 190 -9.53 2.70 -19.76
N SER A 191 -10.06 3.78 -19.21
CA SER A 191 -10.87 4.77 -19.91
C SER A 191 -10.08 5.97 -20.47
N VAL A 192 -8.78 6.06 -20.17
CA VAL A 192 -7.95 7.17 -20.65
C VAL A 192 -6.95 6.63 -21.67
N GLY A 193 -7.39 6.51 -22.91
CA GLY A 193 -6.46 6.45 -24.02
C GLY A 193 -5.49 7.63 -23.98
N PRO A 194 -4.27 7.52 -24.54
CA PRO A 194 -3.27 8.58 -24.48
C PRO A 194 -3.87 9.86 -25.08
N LYS A 195 -4.17 10.83 -24.22
CA LYS A 195 -4.45 12.19 -24.69
C LYS A 195 -3.14 12.74 -25.23
N ALA A 196 -3.06 12.89 -26.55
CA ALA A 196 -1.94 13.51 -27.22
C ALA A 196 -1.71 14.90 -26.56
N GLY A 197 -0.54 15.08 -25.92
CA GLY A 197 -0.12 16.36 -25.33
C GLY A 197 -0.11 16.44 -23.81
N ALA A 198 -0.60 15.44 -23.07
CA ALA A 198 -0.43 15.44 -21.63
C ALA A 198 1.02 15.01 -21.28
N LYS A 199 1.80 15.91 -20.66
CA LYS A 199 3.06 15.52 -20.04
C LYS A 199 2.74 14.45 -19.02
N GLN A 200 3.29 13.24 -19.19
CA GLN A 200 3.14 12.16 -18.21
C GLN A 200 3.62 12.66 -16.85
N PRO A 201 2.84 12.55 -15.78
CA PRO A 201 3.35 12.85 -14.46
C PRO A 201 4.53 11.91 -14.19
N VAL A 202 5.64 12.46 -13.75
CA VAL A 202 6.90 11.76 -13.44
C VAL A 202 6.68 10.56 -12.49
N ALA A 203 5.57 10.54 -11.77
CA ALA A 203 5.11 9.44 -10.92
C ALA A 203 4.98 8.07 -11.62
N ALA A 204 4.87 8.02 -12.95
CA ALA A 204 4.83 6.78 -13.73
C ALA A 204 6.20 6.07 -13.86
N LEU A 205 7.29 6.73 -13.49
CA LEU A 205 8.65 6.19 -13.60
C LEU A 205 9.08 5.32 -12.40
N PHE A 206 8.23 5.20 -11.37
CA PHE A 206 8.59 4.53 -10.10
C PHE A 206 7.63 3.40 -9.70
N THR A 207 7.02 2.75 -10.66
CA THR A 207 6.30 1.48 -10.46
C THR A 207 7.20 0.29 -10.62
#